data_d0e44dd6f60243399bdeeafecf682e45
#
_entry.id   d0e44dd6f60243399bdeeafecf682e45
#
_cell.length_a   1.000
_cell.length_b   1.000
_cell.length_c   1.000
_cell.angle_alpha   90.00
_cell.angle_beta   90.00
_cell.angle_gamma   90.00
#
_symmetry.space_group_name_H-M   'P 1'
#
loop_
_entity.id
_entity.type
_entity.pdbx_description
1 polymer ?
#
loop_
_entity_poly.entity_id
_entity_poly.type
_entity_poly.pdbx_seq_one_letter_code
_entity_poly.pdbx_strand_id
1 'polypeptide(L)'
;MNKAFRQHSESHSIKDERGAAALMIMVIILAVAVLLVSSTAFIGVDDLEIGFAEQAGSHALIAAESCADEAILRLSRDNTYVGGSLIVGESTCTVIVTGVPCGSCTIAVTSARDSFTRRLEVGVDVSGSDVVITSWEEVD
;
A
#
# COMPACT_ATOMS: atom_id res chain seq x y z
N MET A 1 -0.43 -81.20 -16.65
CA MET A 1 -0.09 -80.53 -15.37
C MET A 1 0.54 -79.13 -15.54
N ASN A 2 0.35 -78.43 -16.68
CA ASN A 2 1.04 -77.16 -16.97
C ASN A 2 0.13 -75.91 -17.18
N LYS A 3 -1.22 -76.04 -17.11
CA LYS A 3 -2.12 -74.91 -17.33
C LYS A 3 -2.40 -74.08 -16.06
N ALA A 4 -2.39 -74.72 -14.89
CA ALA A 4 -2.70 -74.03 -13.61
C ALA A 4 -1.56 -73.09 -13.15
N PHE A 5 -0.30 -73.42 -13.49
CA PHE A 5 0.87 -72.60 -13.07
C PHE A 5 1.02 -71.30 -13.90
N ARG A 6 0.57 -71.28 -15.15
CA ARG A 6 0.62 -70.14 -16.03
C ARG A 6 -0.45 -69.06 -15.67
N GLN A 7 -1.61 -69.48 -15.22
CA GLN A 7 -2.66 -68.52 -14.84
C GLN A 7 -2.36 -67.75 -13.52
N HIS A 8 -1.57 -68.33 -12.63
CA HIS A 8 -1.22 -67.65 -11.36
C HIS A 8 -0.15 -66.55 -11.59
N SER A 9 0.73 -66.72 -12.60
CA SER A 9 1.76 -65.71 -12.93
C SER A 9 1.18 -64.49 -13.64
N GLU A 10 0.19 -64.69 -14.54
CA GLU A 10 -0.45 -63.54 -15.22
C GLU A 10 -1.34 -62.70 -14.30
N SER A 11 -1.99 -63.33 -13.35
CA SER A 11 -2.84 -62.61 -12.35
C SER A 11 -2.03 -61.71 -11.40
N HIS A 12 -0.77 -62.04 -11.13
CA HIS A 12 0.09 -61.24 -10.27
C HIS A 12 0.63 -60.01 -11.00
N SER A 13 0.96 -60.13 -12.28
CA SER A 13 1.44 -59.03 -13.12
C SER A 13 0.41 -57.94 -13.32
N ILE A 14 -0.85 -58.28 -13.56
CA ILE A 14 -1.95 -57.30 -13.75
C ILE A 14 -2.29 -56.53 -12.47
N LYS A 15 -2.09 -57.10 -11.29
CA LYS A 15 -2.29 -56.43 -10.02
C LYS A 15 -1.19 -55.39 -9.71
N ASP A 16 0.04 -55.66 -10.06
CA ASP A 16 1.18 -54.75 -9.89
C ASP A 16 1.10 -53.54 -10.82
N GLU A 17 0.67 -53.74 -12.07
CA GLU A 17 0.48 -52.62 -13.00
C GLU A 17 -0.63 -51.63 -12.56
N ARG A 18 -1.72 -52.17 -11.98
CA ARG A 18 -2.80 -51.31 -11.44
C ARG A 18 -2.33 -50.52 -10.22
N GLY A 19 -1.47 -51.06 -9.38
CA GLY A 19 -0.87 -50.38 -8.25
C GLY A 19 0.07 -49.28 -8.68
N ALA A 20 0.90 -49.49 -9.67
CA ALA A 20 1.81 -48.49 -10.23
C ALA A 20 1.06 -47.32 -10.88
N ALA A 21 -0.02 -47.59 -11.62
CA ALA A 21 -0.85 -46.56 -12.22
C ALA A 21 -1.54 -45.70 -11.16
N ALA A 22 -2.04 -46.26 -10.06
CA ALA A 22 -2.64 -45.55 -8.97
C ALA A 22 -1.63 -44.62 -8.24
N LEU A 23 -0.40 -45.09 -8.05
CA LEU A 23 0.69 -44.28 -7.47
C LEU A 23 1.06 -43.10 -8.37
N MET A 24 1.14 -43.30 -9.69
CA MET A 24 1.41 -42.20 -10.63
C MET A 24 0.33 -41.12 -10.59
N ILE A 25 -0.95 -41.52 -10.54
CA ILE A 25 -2.06 -40.57 -10.45
C ILE A 25 -1.98 -39.77 -9.12
N MET A 26 -1.68 -40.42 -8.00
CA MET A 26 -1.52 -39.75 -6.72
C MET A 26 -0.38 -38.73 -6.73
N VAL A 27 0.76 -39.05 -7.33
CA VAL A 27 1.89 -38.15 -7.45
C VAL A 27 1.53 -36.94 -8.31
N ILE A 28 0.82 -37.15 -9.43
CA ILE A 28 0.37 -36.04 -10.29
C ILE A 28 -0.60 -35.12 -9.54
N ILE A 29 -1.57 -35.68 -8.83
CA ILE A 29 -2.53 -34.88 -8.03
C ILE A 29 -1.80 -34.07 -6.96
N LEU A 30 -0.84 -34.65 -6.25
CA LEU A 30 -0.03 -33.96 -5.26
C LEU A 30 0.80 -32.83 -5.87
N ALA A 31 1.42 -33.07 -7.03
CA ALA A 31 2.19 -32.06 -7.74
C ALA A 31 1.31 -30.86 -8.15
N VAL A 32 0.13 -31.12 -8.69
CA VAL A 32 -0.83 -30.07 -9.07
C VAL A 32 -1.31 -29.31 -7.83
N ALA A 33 -1.62 -30.00 -6.73
CA ALA A 33 -2.04 -29.37 -5.48
C ALA A 33 -0.94 -28.43 -4.92
N VAL A 34 0.31 -28.87 -4.92
CA VAL A 34 1.45 -28.04 -4.48
C VAL A 34 1.62 -26.80 -5.37
N LEU A 35 1.47 -26.93 -6.68
CA LEU A 35 1.54 -25.79 -7.60
C LEU A 35 0.43 -24.78 -7.36
N LEU A 36 -0.81 -25.24 -7.11
CA LEU A 36 -1.93 -24.35 -6.81
C LEU A 36 -1.73 -23.60 -5.48
N VAL A 37 -1.28 -24.29 -4.43
CA VAL A 37 -1.00 -23.65 -3.14
C VAL A 37 0.14 -22.65 -3.24
N SER A 38 1.20 -22.98 -4.00
CA SER A 38 2.32 -22.06 -4.19
C SER A 38 1.89 -20.78 -4.92
N SER A 39 1.06 -20.89 -5.95
CA SER A 39 0.60 -19.73 -6.72
C SER A 39 -0.25 -18.78 -5.87
N THR A 40 -1.12 -19.30 -5.02
CA THR A 40 -1.93 -18.47 -4.12
C THR A 40 -1.11 -17.79 -3.03
N ALA A 41 -0.04 -18.42 -2.56
CA ALA A 41 0.86 -17.84 -1.57
C ALA A 41 1.61 -16.61 -2.14
N PHE A 42 2.05 -16.65 -3.38
CA PHE A 42 2.71 -15.50 -4.03
C PHE A 42 1.77 -14.31 -4.21
N ILE A 43 0.52 -14.54 -4.64
CA ILE A 43 -0.47 -13.47 -4.79
C ILE A 43 -0.74 -12.79 -3.43
N GLY A 44 -0.82 -13.56 -2.33
CA GLY A 44 -1.05 -13.00 -1.01
C GLY A 44 0.08 -12.10 -0.49
N VAL A 45 1.34 -12.34 -0.88
CA VAL A 45 2.46 -11.48 -0.53
C VAL A 45 2.41 -10.16 -1.29
N ASP A 46 2.11 -10.20 -2.59
CA ASP A 46 1.99 -8.99 -3.43
C ASP A 46 0.85 -8.09 -2.93
N ASP A 47 -0.29 -8.65 -2.55
CA ASP A 47 -1.43 -7.91 -1.99
C ASP A 47 -1.07 -7.21 -0.67
N LEU A 48 -0.27 -7.85 0.18
CA LEU A 48 0.21 -7.24 1.42
C LEU A 48 1.15 -6.07 1.16
N GLU A 49 2.06 -6.18 0.21
CA GLU A 49 3.01 -5.12 -0.13
C GLU A 49 2.28 -3.89 -0.68
N ILE A 50 1.30 -4.08 -1.57
CA ILE A 50 0.44 -3.01 -2.09
C ILE A 50 -0.35 -2.36 -0.94
N GLY A 51 -0.94 -3.15 -0.04
CA GLY A 51 -1.69 -2.65 1.11
C GLY A 51 -0.84 -1.79 2.05
N PHE A 52 0.40 -2.16 2.32
CA PHE A 52 1.33 -1.36 3.11
C PHE A 52 1.72 -0.05 2.42
N ALA A 53 1.96 -0.09 1.10
CA ALA A 53 2.29 1.10 0.32
C ALA A 53 1.12 2.10 0.32
N GLU A 54 -0.10 1.64 0.11
CA GLU A 54 -1.31 2.46 0.14
C GLU A 54 -1.55 3.07 1.53
N GLN A 55 -1.36 2.30 2.59
CA GLN A 55 -1.48 2.78 3.95
C GLN A 55 -0.43 3.85 4.26
N ALA A 56 0.82 3.67 3.88
CA ALA A 56 1.88 4.64 4.10
C ALA A 56 1.61 5.95 3.33
N GLY A 57 1.15 5.86 2.07
CA GLY A 57 0.72 7.01 1.28
C GLY A 57 -0.44 7.78 1.91
N SER A 58 -1.44 7.08 2.44
CA SER A 58 -2.58 7.67 3.16
C SER A 58 -2.14 8.39 4.44
N HIS A 59 -1.23 7.81 5.21
CA HIS A 59 -0.68 8.47 6.40
C HIS A 59 0.12 9.73 6.05
N ALA A 60 0.87 9.72 4.96
CA ALA A 60 1.58 10.91 4.49
C ALA A 60 0.60 12.04 4.10
N LEU A 61 -0.54 11.71 3.48
CA LEU A 61 -1.58 12.67 3.13
C LEU A 61 -2.23 13.27 4.38
N ILE A 62 -2.67 12.44 5.33
CA ILE A 62 -3.26 12.89 6.59
C ILE A 62 -2.29 13.81 7.36
N ALA A 63 -0.99 13.51 7.33
CA ALA A 63 0.01 14.37 7.94
C ALA A 63 0.12 15.71 7.19
N ALA A 64 0.06 15.73 5.86
CA ALA A 64 0.06 16.96 5.08
C ALA A 64 -1.14 17.84 5.40
N GLU A 65 -2.34 17.27 5.49
CA GLU A 65 -3.57 17.97 5.89
C GLU A 65 -3.44 18.56 7.31
N SER A 66 -2.95 17.77 8.26
CA SER A 66 -2.74 18.24 9.63
C SER A 66 -1.73 19.39 9.72
N CYS A 67 -0.69 19.36 8.89
CA CYS A 67 0.30 20.43 8.81
C CYS A 67 -0.27 21.68 8.12
N ALA A 68 -1.16 21.53 7.14
CA ALA A 68 -1.88 22.64 6.53
C ALA A 68 -2.80 23.34 7.54
N ASP A 69 -3.56 22.57 8.32
CA ASP A 69 -4.43 23.11 9.37
C ASP A 69 -3.63 23.89 10.42
N GLU A 70 -2.49 23.38 10.86
CA GLU A 70 -1.60 24.08 11.80
C GLU A 70 -1.04 25.37 11.16
N ALA A 71 -0.71 25.35 9.87
CA ALA A 71 -0.24 26.53 9.17
C ALA A 71 -1.32 27.62 9.08
N ILE A 72 -2.56 27.24 8.77
CA ILE A 72 -3.73 28.13 8.75
C ILE A 72 -3.94 28.74 10.15
N LEU A 73 -3.86 27.93 11.19
CA LEU A 73 -3.99 28.41 12.56
C LEU A 73 -2.89 29.41 12.94
N ARG A 74 -1.67 29.20 12.47
CA ARG A 74 -0.58 30.16 12.68
C ARG A 74 -0.79 31.46 11.91
N LEU A 75 -1.24 31.37 10.66
CA LEU A 75 -1.58 32.54 9.85
C LEU A 75 -2.71 33.38 10.43
N SER A 76 -3.71 32.76 11.08
CA SER A 76 -4.78 33.49 11.75
C SER A 76 -4.30 34.31 12.95
N ARG A 77 -3.16 33.96 13.55
CA ARG A 77 -2.53 34.65 14.68
C ARG A 77 -1.44 35.61 14.22
N ASP A 78 -0.75 35.31 13.17
CA ASP A 78 0.37 36.08 12.61
C ASP A 78 0.36 35.97 11.08
N ASN A 79 -0.10 37.01 10.40
CA ASN A 79 -0.19 37.11 8.96
C ASN A 79 1.17 37.23 8.27
N THR A 80 2.26 37.27 9.02
CA THR A 80 3.63 37.28 8.53
C THR A 80 4.31 35.90 8.61
N TYR A 81 3.59 34.88 9.01
CA TYR A 81 4.09 33.51 9.08
C TYR A 81 4.52 33.00 7.71
N VAL A 82 5.78 32.59 7.57
CA VAL A 82 6.41 32.15 6.29
C VAL A 82 6.50 30.63 6.12
N GLY A 83 6.11 29.88 7.16
CA GLY A 83 6.22 28.42 7.15
C GLY A 83 7.32 27.89 8.07
N GLY A 84 7.69 26.64 7.87
CA GLY A 84 8.70 25.94 8.67
C GLY A 84 8.54 24.42 8.61
N SER A 85 9.31 23.71 9.39
CA SER A 85 9.21 22.26 9.52
C SER A 85 8.33 21.89 10.72
N LEU A 86 7.43 20.94 10.51
CA LEU A 86 6.53 20.38 11.51
C LEU A 86 6.68 18.85 11.53
N ILE A 87 6.45 18.25 12.68
CA ILE A 87 6.44 16.78 12.83
C ILE A 87 5.05 16.38 13.31
N VAL A 88 4.41 15.47 12.56
CA VAL A 88 3.10 14.92 12.88
C VAL A 88 3.21 13.38 12.89
N GLY A 89 3.18 12.82 14.10
CA GLY A 89 3.43 11.39 14.30
C GLY A 89 4.84 10.99 13.82
N GLU A 90 4.90 10.11 12.84
CA GLU A 90 6.15 9.65 12.21
C GLU A 90 6.47 10.37 10.89
N SER A 91 5.63 11.34 10.50
CA SER A 91 5.79 12.10 9.26
C SER A 91 6.44 13.45 9.54
N THR A 92 7.28 13.89 8.62
CA THR A 92 7.87 15.24 8.65
C THR A 92 7.22 16.08 7.56
N CYS A 93 6.71 17.26 7.93
CA CYS A 93 6.15 18.22 7.00
C CYS A 93 7.07 19.43 6.84
N THR A 94 7.17 19.90 5.59
CA THR A 94 7.73 21.22 5.28
C THR A 94 6.59 22.11 4.79
N VAL A 95 6.36 23.22 5.47
CA VAL A 95 5.34 24.22 5.12
C VAL A 95 6.05 25.45 4.57
N ILE A 96 5.57 25.96 3.44
CA ILE A 96 6.05 27.19 2.82
C ILE A 96 4.82 28.07 2.54
N VAL A 97 4.85 29.32 3.04
CA VAL A 97 3.78 30.29 2.78
C VAL A 97 4.32 31.36 1.84
N THR A 98 3.63 31.58 0.73
CA THR A 98 3.95 32.61 -0.26
C THR A 98 2.88 33.69 -0.29
N GLY A 99 3.28 34.94 -0.60
CA GLY A 99 2.37 36.09 -0.56
C GLY A 99 2.28 36.77 0.79
N VAL A 100 3.33 36.70 1.60
CA VAL A 100 3.39 37.30 2.95
C VAL A 100 3.81 38.78 2.86
N PRO A 101 3.22 39.72 3.64
CA PRO A 101 2.14 39.50 4.63
C PRO A 101 0.83 39.10 3.97
N CYS A 102 0.17 38.09 4.58
CA CYS A 102 -0.93 37.39 3.96
C CYS A 102 -2.22 38.24 3.93
N GLY A 103 -2.59 38.74 2.74
CA GLY A 103 -3.95 39.14 2.43
C GLY A 103 -4.61 38.03 1.60
N SER A 104 -3.94 37.61 0.50
CA SER A 104 -4.23 36.41 -0.28
C SER A 104 -2.93 35.66 -0.46
N CYS A 105 -2.81 34.45 0.03
CA CYS A 105 -1.57 33.70 0.05
C CYS A 105 -1.78 32.21 -0.22
N THR A 106 -0.69 31.55 -0.56
CA THR A 106 -0.69 30.11 -0.82
C THR A 106 0.19 29.41 0.20
N ILE A 107 -0.33 28.35 0.80
CA ILE A 107 0.37 27.46 1.70
C ILE A 107 0.70 26.19 0.94
N ALA A 108 1.99 25.94 0.68
CA ALA A 108 2.47 24.70 0.12
C ALA A 108 2.99 23.80 1.26
N VAL A 109 2.44 22.62 1.37
CA VAL A 109 2.84 21.61 2.36
C VAL A 109 3.40 20.39 1.63
N THR A 110 4.57 19.96 2.06
CA THR A 110 5.15 18.70 1.61
C THR A 110 5.32 17.81 2.85
N SER A 111 4.62 16.68 2.88
CA SER A 111 4.75 15.67 3.91
C SER A 111 5.54 14.48 3.38
N ALA A 112 6.45 13.97 4.20
CA ALA A 112 7.23 12.79 3.89
C ALA A 112 7.13 11.77 5.03
N ARG A 113 6.87 10.50 4.66
CA ARG A 113 6.92 9.34 5.54
C ARG A 113 7.59 8.19 4.81
N ASP A 114 8.70 7.71 5.32
CA ASP A 114 9.53 6.69 4.68
C ASP A 114 9.89 7.11 3.23
N SER A 115 9.47 6.33 2.25
CA SER A 115 9.67 6.61 0.81
C SER A 115 8.51 7.37 0.16
N PHE A 116 7.43 7.66 0.91
CA PHE A 116 6.23 8.31 0.38
C PHE A 116 6.25 9.79 0.68
N THR A 117 5.99 10.58 -0.36
CA THR A 117 5.88 12.03 -0.26
C THR A 117 4.53 12.45 -0.82
N ARG A 118 3.84 13.35 -0.12
CA ARG A 118 2.59 13.97 -0.57
C ARG A 118 2.73 15.49 -0.50
N ARG A 119 2.16 16.16 -1.48
CA ARG A 119 2.15 17.61 -1.55
C ARG A 119 0.72 18.12 -1.56
N LEU A 120 0.49 19.18 -0.83
CA LEU A 120 -0.79 19.84 -0.72
C LEU A 120 -0.58 21.34 -0.92
N GLU A 121 -1.45 21.96 -1.72
CA GLU A 121 -1.45 23.40 -1.95
C GLU A 121 -2.80 23.98 -1.51
N VAL A 122 -2.75 24.93 -0.62
CA VAL A 122 -3.95 25.57 -0.03
C VAL A 122 -3.89 27.07 -0.27
N GLY A 123 -4.87 27.60 -0.99
CA GLY A 123 -5.07 29.03 -1.13
C GLY A 123 -5.91 29.55 0.00
N VAL A 124 -5.48 30.66 0.61
CA VAL A 124 -6.19 31.27 1.73
C VAL A 124 -6.21 32.79 1.59
N ASP A 125 -7.33 33.39 1.99
CA ASP A 125 -7.50 34.83 2.17
C ASP A 125 -7.58 35.14 3.67
N VAL A 126 -6.74 36.06 4.11
CA VAL A 126 -6.68 36.49 5.53
C VAL A 126 -7.18 37.91 5.68
N SER A 127 -8.21 38.11 6.50
CA SER A 127 -8.78 39.41 6.81
C SER A 127 -8.90 39.56 8.33
N GLY A 128 -7.93 40.25 8.94
CA GLY A 128 -7.80 40.34 10.37
C GLY A 128 -7.48 38.97 11.00
N SER A 129 -8.37 38.44 11.81
CA SER A 129 -8.26 37.09 12.42
C SER A 129 -9.00 36.02 11.62
N ASP A 130 -9.75 36.43 10.59
CA ASP A 130 -10.52 35.50 9.79
C ASP A 130 -9.68 34.98 8.62
N VAL A 131 -9.68 33.65 8.45
CA VAL A 131 -9.00 32.96 7.37
C VAL A 131 -10.05 32.20 6.57
N VAL A 132 -10.12 32.49 5.27
CA VAL A 132 -11.03 31.84 4.34
C VAL A 132 -10.21 30.99 3.37
N ILE A 133 -10.49 29.69 3.29
CA ILE A 133 -9.87 28.79 2.32
C ILE A 133 -10.51 29.03 0.96
N THR A 134 -9.69 29.34 -0.04
CA THR A 134 -10.13 29.62 -1.41
C THR A 134 -9.89 28.44 -2.35
N SER A 135 -8.86 27.64 -2.09
CA SER A 135 -8.55 26.40 -2.83
C SER A 135 -7.90 25.38 -1.91
N TRP A 136 -8.06 24.09 -2.26
CA TRP A 136 -7.44 22.96 -1.56
C TRP A 136 -7.18 21.86 -2.56
N GLU A 137 -5.93 21.65 -2.91
CA GLU A 137 -5.55 20.73 -3.97
C GLU A 137 -4.35 19.87 -3.56
N GLU A 138 -4.41 18.57 -3.86
CA GLU A 138 -3.24 17.70 -3.81
C GLU A 138 -2.47 17.87 -5.12
N VAL A 139 -1.16 18.07 -5.02
CA VAL A 139 -0.28 18.31 -6.16
C VAL A 139 0.76 17.19 -6.24
N ASP A 140 0.94 16.60 -7.41
CA ASP A 140 1.92 15.52 -7.68
C ASP A 140 3.38 16.05 -7.74
#